data_3142744226ddc0429057747848ae866e
#
_entry.id   3142744226ddc0429057747848ae866e
#
_cell.length_a   1.000
_cell.length_b   1.000
_cell.length_c   1.000
_cell.angle_alpha   90.00
_cell.angle_beta   90.00
_cell.angle_gamma   90.00
#
_symmetry.space_group_name_H-M   'P 1'
#
loop_
_entity.id
_entity.type
_entity.pdbx_description
1 polymer ?
#
loop_
_entity_poly.entity_id
_entity_poly.type
_entity_poly.pdbx_seq_one_letter_code
_entity_poly.pdbx_strand_id
1 'polypeptide(L)'
;MASDLERDQLIDSFLSNLHLEKGLSENTIKAYSSDCYTFKSWLLVQRNSVLKKTDEEDIKLYLKKLHGLNLSHKTINRKLSSLKHFFIFLSKKRFIQNNPVMNFSGLKNI
;
A
#
# COMPACT_ATOMS: atom_id res chain seq x y z
N MET A 1 -0.48 -7.99 22.89
CA MET A 1 -1.50 -8.47 21.95
C MET A 1 -1.01 -8.34 20.53
N ALA A 2 -1.30 -9.34 19.73
CA ALA A 2 -0.84 -9.32 18.33
C ALA A 2 -1.37 -8.11 17.57
N SER A 3 -2.64 -7.76 17.76
CA SER A 3 -3.22 -6.65 17.03
C SER A 3 -2.52 -5.33 17.35
N ASP A 4 -2.12 -5.13 18.59
CA ASP A 4 -1.39 -3.91 18.96
C ASP A 4 -0.01 -3.90 18.35
N LEU A 5 0.64 -5.06 18.36
CA LEU A 5 1.99 -5.18 17.80
C LEU A 5 1.98 -5.00 16.29
N GLU A 6 0.84 -5.28 15.66
CA GLU A 6 0.72 -5.18 14.21
C GLU A 6 0.34 -3.81 13.72
N ARG A 7 -0.03 -2.91 14.62
CA ARG A 7 -0.36 -1.56 14.20
C ARG A 7 0.86 -0.86 13.64
N ASP A 8 0.64 -0.09 12.61
CA ASP A 8 1.72 0.59 11.91
C ASP A 8 1.44 2.09 11.88
N GLN A 9 2.37 2.87 12.42
CA GLN A 9 2.18 4.31 12.52
C GLN A 9 2.10 4.96 11.15
N LEU A 10 2.84 4.47 10.18
CA LEU A 10 2.79 5.03 8.83
C LEU A 10 1.41 4.80 8.21
N ILE A 11 0.89 3.59 8.37
CA ILE A 11 -0.43 3.28 7.83
C ILE A 11 -1.49 4.07 8.58
N ASP A 12 -1.39 4.15 9.91
CA ASP A 12 -2.35 4.92 10.69
C ASP A 12 -2.37 6.39 10.27
N SER A 13 -1.20 6.99 10.04
CA SER A 13 -1.12 8.38 9.59
C SER A 13 -1.77 8.55 8.23
N PHE A 14 -1.54 7.60 7.34
CA PHE A 14 -2.14 7.61 6.01
C PHE A 14 -3.67 7.57 6.11
N LEU A 15 -4.19 6.64 6.91
CA LEU A 15 -5.63 6.49 7.05
C LEU A 15 -6.27 7.72 7.66
N SER A 16 -5.60 8.34 8.65
CA SER A 16 -6.09 9.59 9.23
C SER A 16 -6.16 10.70 8.18
N ASN A 17 -5.16 10.76 7.30
CA ASN A 17 -5.14 11.74 6.23
C ASN A 17 -6.33 11.52 5.29
N LEU A 18 -6.60 10.26 4.94
CA LEU A 18 -7.73 9.95 4.07
C LEU A 18 -9.05 10.38 4.69
N HIS A 19 -9.20 10.15 5.99
CA HIS A 19 -10.43 10.49 6.69
C HIS A 19 -10.58 12.01 6.87
N LEU A 20 -9.54 12.66 7.38
CA LEU A 20 -9.64 14.06 7.80
C LEU A 20 -9.51 15.02 6.64
N GLU A 21 -8.64 14.73 5.68
CA GLU A 21 -8.36 15.67 4.60
C GLU A 21 -9.07 15.34 3.30
N LYS A 22 -9.32 14.07 3.05
CA LYS A 22 -9.96 13.65 1.81
C LYS A 22 -11.43 13.33 1.97
N GLY A 23 -11.90 13.17 3.20
CA GLY A 23 -13.30 12.89 3.45
C GLY A 23 -13.81 11.59 2.87
N LEU A 24 -12.93 10.60 2.71
CA LEU A 24 -13.34 9.31 2.15
C LEU A 24 -14.21 8.54 3.11
N SER A 25 -15.08 7.70 2.56
CA SER A 25 -16.00 6.90 3.37
C SER A 25 -15.25 5.87 4.21
N GLU A 26 -15.91 5.41 5.26
CA GLU A 26 -15.34 4.38 6.13
C GLU A 26 -15.03 3.11 5.35
N ASN A 27 -15.91 2.72 4.43
CA ASN A 27 -15.69 1.50 3.66
C ASN A 27 -14.44 1.60 2.79
N THR A 28 -14.23 2.76 2.17
CA THR A 28 -13.04 2.99 1.36
C THR A 28 -11.78 2.95 2.22
N ILE A 29 -11.85 3.58 3.40
CA ILE A 29 -10.71 3.61 4.31
C ILE A 29 -10.37 2.21 4.80
N LYS A 30 -11.39 1.40 5.11
CA LYS A 30 -11.17 0.01 5.53
C LYS A 30 -10.51 -0.80 4.42
N ALA A 31 -10.93 -0.60 3.18
CA ALA A 31 -10.35 -1.32 2.05
C ALA A 31 -8.87 -0.93 1.88
N TYR A 32 -8.58 0.37 1.97
CA TYR A 32 -7.20 0.84 1.86
C TYR A 32 -6.34 0.31 3.01
N SER A 33 -6.91 0.29 4.22
CA SER A 33 -6.21 -0.26 5.38
C SER A 33 -5.83 -1.72 5.14
N SER A 34 -6.80 -2.51 4.71
CA SER A 34 -6.58 -3.92 4.44
C SER A 34 -5.50 -4.11 3.37
N ASP A 35 -5.55 -3.31 2.31
CA ASP A 35 -4.57 -3.43 1.23
C ASP A 35 -3.16 -3.11 1.71
N CYS A 36 -3.02 -2.07 2.52
CA CYS A 36 -1.71 -1.67 3.04
C CYS A 36 -1.14 -2.71 4.00
N TYR A 37 -1.97 -3.24 4.89
CA TYR A 37 -1.50 -4.26 5.84
C TYR A 37 -1.18 -5.57 5.14
N THR A 38 -1.92 -5.92 4.10
CA THR A 38 -1.62 -7.11 3.32
C THR A 38 -0.26 -6.99 2.65
N PHE A 39 0.02 -5.82 2.09
CA PHE A 39 1.32 -5.56 1.48
C PHE A 39 2.44 -5.61 2.51
N LYS A 40 2.21 -4.97 3.67
CA LYS A 40 3.20 -4.98 4.75
C LYS A 40 3.57 -6.40 5.16
N SER A 41 2.56 -7.25 5.34
CA SER A 41 2.78 -8.64 5.72
C SER A 41 3.57 -9.39 4.66
N TRP A 42 3.23 -9.17 3.39
CA TRP A 42 3.95 -9.80 2.29
C TRP A 42 5.42 -9.36 2.26
N LEU A 43 5.66 -8.07 2.46
CA LEU A 43 7.02 -7.55 2.52
C LEU A 43 7.84 -8.26 3.60
N LEU A 44 7.25 -8.36 4.77
CA LEU A 44 7.97 -8.96 5.90
C LEU A 44 8.30 -10.42 5.63
N VAL A 45 7.33 -11.18 5.17
CA VAL A 45 7.49 -12.63 5.02
C VAL A 45 8.30 -12.97 3.78
N GLN A 46 8.03 -12.34 2.66
CA GLN A 46 8.63 -12.72 1.39
C GLN A 46 9.89 -11.94 1.04
N ARG A 47 10.04 -10.74 1.58
CA ARG A 47 11.17 -9.89 1.25
C ARG A 47 12.03 -9.57 2.46
N ASN A 48 11.60 -9.98 3.64
CA ASN A 48 12.30 -9.65 4.89
C ASN A 48 12.57 -8.16 4.97
N SER A 49 11.56 -7.36 4.65
CA SER A 49 11.70 -5.91 4.54
C SER A 49 10.53 -5.21 5.23
N VAL A 50 10.64 -3.89 5.31
CA VAL A 50 9.64 -3.04 5.97
C VAL A 50 9.19 -1.94 5.02
N LEU A 51 8.06 -1.30 5.35
CA LEU A 51 7.43 -0.32 4.46
C LEU A 51 8.37 0.80 4.03
N LYS A 52 9.17 1.33 4.95
CA LYS A 52 10.09 2.44 4.62
C LYS A 52 11.18 2.04 3.64
N LYS A 53 11.47 0.77 3.54
CA LYS A 53 12.53 0.28 2.65
C LYS A 53 11.99 -0.32 1.37
N THR A 54 10.69 -0.14 1.12
CA THR A 54 10.08 -0.65 -0.11
C THR A 54 10.74 -0.02 -1.32
N ASP A 55 11.11 -0.84 -2.29
CA ASP A 55 11.70 -0.36 -3.53
C ASP A 55 10.86 -0.81 -4.72
N GLU A 56 11.30 -0.41 -5.91
CA GLU A 56 10.57 -0.71 -7.14
C GLU A 56 10.45 -2.22 -7.39
N GLU A 57 11.49 -2.94 -7.04
CA GLU A 57 11.49 -4.39 -7.22
C GLU A 57 10.42 -5.05 -6.35
N ASP A 58 10.26 -4.54 -5.11
CA ASP A 58 9.21 -5.06 -4.23
C ASP A 58 7.83 -4.89 -4.87
N ILE A 59 7.59 -3.74 -5.48
CA ILE A 59 6.31 -3.47 -6.13
C ILE A 59 6.10 -4.42 -7.31
N LYS A 60 7.13 -4.62 -8.13
CA LYS A 60 7.05 -5.54 -9.26
C LYS A 60 6.70 -6.95 -8.83
N LEU A 61 7.36 -7.43 -7.79
CA LEU A 61 7.14 -8.78 -7.30
C LEU A 61 5.75 -8.92 -6.70
N TYR A 62 5.29 -7.90 -5.99
CA TYR A 62 3.94 -7.93 -5.43
C TYR A 62 2.88 -7.97 -6.52
N LEU A 63 3.08 -7.18 -7.58
CA LEU A 63 2.19 -7.20 -8.74
C LEU A 63 2.11 -8.59 -9.34
N LYS A 64 3.27 -9.21 -9.51
CA LYS A 64 3.33 -10.55 -10.06
C LYS A 64 2.55 -11.52 -9.19
N LYS A 65 2.68 -11.38 -7.88
CA LYS A 65 1.92 -12.22 -6.94
C LYS A 65 0.42 -12.01 -7.11
N LEU A 66 -0.02 -10.76 -7.21
CA LEU A 66 -1.44 -10.47 -7.33
C LEU A 66 -2.04 -11.07 -8.59
N HIS A 67 -1.30 -10.98 -9.69
CA HIS A 67 -1.78 -11.58 -10.94
C HIS A 67 -1.86 -13.10 -10.85
N GLY A 68 -1.02 -13.71 -10.04
CA GLY A 68 -1.03 -15.15 -9.85
C GLY A 68 -2.14 -15.65 -8.94
N LEU A 69 -2.83 -14.75 -8.24
CA LEU A 69 -3.86 -15.13 -7.28
C LEU A 69 -5.26 -15.22 -7.90
N ASN A 70 -5.36 -15.04 -9.21
CA ASN A 70 -6.66 -15.17 -9.88
C ASN A 70 -7.69 -14.12 -9.41
N LEU A 71 -7.19 -12.97 -8.99
CA LEU A 71 -8.06 -11.88 -8.57
C LEU A 71 -8.63 -11.15 -9.78
N SER A 72 -9.79 -10.52 -9.62
CA SER A 72 -10.36 -9.71 -10.69
C SER A 72 -9.49 -8.49 -10.95
N HIS A 73 -9.58 -7.95 -12.16
CA HIS A 73 -8.86 -6.72 -12.50
C HIS A 73 -9.27 -5.57 -11.58
N LYS A 74 -10.54 -5.52 -11.22
CA LYS A 74 -11.05 -4.48 -10.32
C LYS A 74 -10.35 -4.55 -8.97
N THR A 75 -10.20 -5.75 -8.43
CA THR A 75 -9.55 -5.94 -7.14
C THR A 75 -8.07 -5.58 -7.22
N ILE A 76 -7.40 -6.02 -8.28
CA ILE A 76 -5.98 -5.71 -8.45
C ILE A 76 -5.77 -4.20 -8.59
N ASN A 77 -6.62 -3.54 -9.38
CA ASN A 77 -6.51 -2.09 -9.57
C ASN A 77 -6.74 -1.35 -8.27
N ARG A 78 -7.70 -1.79 -7.45
CA ARG A 78 -7.94 -1.15 -6.16
C ARG A 78 -6.72 -1.31 -5.26
N LYS A 79 -6.13 -2.50 -5.19
CA LYS A 79 -4.96 -2.74 -4.35
C LYS A 79 -3.77 -1.87 -4.79
N LEU A 80 -3.57 -1.76 -6.09
CA LEU A 80 -2.50 -0.92 -6.61
C LEU A 80 -2.76 0.55 -6.32
N SER A 81 -4.01 0.97 -6.45
CA SER A 81 -4.38 2.34 -6.17
C SER A 81 -4.13 2.68 -4.70
N SER A 82 -4.48 1.75 -3.80
CA SER A 82 -4.20 1.92 -2.37
C SER A 82 -2.72 2.15 -2.13
N LEU A 83 -1.87 1.31 -2.73
CA LEU A 83 -0.43 1.43 -2.53
C LEU A 83 0.13 2.70 -3.15
N LYS A 84 -0.37 3.09 -4.31
CA LYS A 84 0.07 4.35 -4.93
C LYS A 84 -0.22 5.53 -4.02
N HIS A 85 -1.45 5.61 -3.52
CA HIS A 85 -1.81 6.70 -2.64
C HIS A 85 -0.99 6.68 -1.35
N PHE A 86 -0.77 5.48 -0.81
CA PHE A 86 0.00 5.33 0.41
C PHE A 86 1.43 5.85 0.23
N PHE A 87 2.12 5.40 -0.82
CA PHE A 87 3.51 5.80 -1.02
C PHE A 87 3.64 7.27 -1.45
N ILE A 88 2.66 7.79 -2.16
CA ILE A 88 2.63 9.23 -2.46
C ILE A 88 2.52 10.02 -1.15
N PHE A 89 1.65 9.58 -0.25
CA PHE A 89 1.49 10.21 1.06
C PHE A 89 2.82 10.18 1.84
N LEU A 90 3.44 9.00 1.91
CA LEU A 90 4.70 8.86 2.64
C LEU A 90 5.79 9.77 2.06
N SER A 91 5.82 9.90 0.74
CA SER A 91 6.80 10.73 0.07
C SER A 91 6.56 12.21 0.36
N LYS A 92 5.30 12.64 0.30
CA LYS A 92 4.94 14.02 0.59
C LYS A 92 5.25 14.43 2.02
N LYS A 93 5.08 13.50 2.95
CA LYS A 93 5.38 13.75 4.36
C LYS A 93 6.86 13.55 4.67
N ARG A 94 7.63 13.17 3.66
CA ARG A 94 9.07 12.94 3.78
C ARG A 94 9.41 11.81 4.75
N PHE A 95 8.49 10.87 4.90
CA PHE A 95 8.79 9.64 5.64
C PHE A 95 9.68 8.71 4.81
N ILE A 96 9.66 8.86 3.49
CA ILE A 96 10.54 8.15 2.57
C ILE A 96 11.10 9.17 1.58
N GLN A 97 12.29 8.87 1.04
CA GLN A 97 12.92 9.75 0.06
C GLN A 97 12.52 9.42 -1.37
N ASN A 98 12.43 8.15 -1.68
CA ASN A 98 12.11 7.70 -3.03
C ASN A 98 10.77 7.00 -3.03
N ASN A 99 9.91 7.40 -3.97
CA ASN A 99 8.59 6.81 -4.10
C ASN A 99 8.70 5.56 -4.99
N PRO A 100 8.51 4.35 -4.42
CA PRO A 100 8.71 3.12 -5.19
C PRO A 100 7.68 2.90 -6.28
N VAL A 101 6.57 3.64 -6.25
CA VAL A 101 5.52 3.49 -7.27
C VAL A 101 5.57 4.60 -8.33
N MET A 102 6.57 5.48 -8.25
CA MET A 102 6.62 6.63 -9.16
C MET A 102 6.60 6.22 -10.63
N ASN A 103 7.29 5.14 -10.97
CA ASN A 103 7.43 4.71 -12.35
C ASN A 103 6.37 3.69 -12.78
N PHE A 104 5.31 3.54 -12.00
CA PHE A 104 4.26 2.58 -12.29
C PHE A 104 2.96 3.25 -12.68
N SER A 105 3.05 4.40 -13.35
CA SER A 105 1.84 5.12 -13.76
C SER A 105 0.98 4.28 -14.71
N GLY A 106 1.59 3.38 -15.46
CA GLY A 106 0.85 2.53 -16.39
C GLY A 106 0.05 1.42 -15.74
N LEU A 107 0.21 1.21 -14.44
CA LEU A 107 -0.49 0.13 -13.75
C LEU A 107 -2.00 0.25 -13.84
N LYS A 108 -2.48 1.47 -13.89
CA LYS A 108 -3.92 1.70 -13.97
C LYS A 108 -4.53 1.21 -15.29
N ASN A 109 -3.71 0.82 -16.22
CA ASN A 109 -4.16 0.29 -17.51
C ASN A 109 -4.15 -1.23 -17.57
N ILE A 110 -3.81 -1.85 -16.47
CA ILE A 110 -3.76 -3.31 -16.40
C ILE A 110 -5.14 -3.90 -16.19
#